data_cee47ac651fc952135cb8f829b035e94
#
_entry.id   cee47ac651fc952135cb8f829b035e94
#
_cell.length_a   1.000
_cell.length_b   1.000
_cell.length_c   1.000
_cell.angle_alpha   90.00
_cell.angle_beta   90.00
_cell.angle_gamma   90.00
#
_symmetry.space_group_name_H-M   'P 1'
#
loop_
_entity.id
_entity.type
_entity.pdbx_description
1 polymer ?
#
loop_
_entity_poly.entity_id
_entity_poly.type
_entity_poly.pdbx_seq_one_letter_code
_entity_poly.pdbx_strand_id
1 'polypeptide(L)'
;MVTAIGCSTSIDTNSVEVADEVIPAADHILTSDQTHSKWSRTIPPVLTINSGEVVEISTEEATDGQLSFQSDTADLMNLSFDPIHPLTGPIYIRNAEPGDVIAVTLHKVEIGEWGWTAILPGFGFLADEFTEPHLR
;
A
#
# COMPACT_ATOMS: atom_id res chain seq x y z
N MET A 1 21.39 41.30 -39.81
CA MET A 1 20.46 41.74 -38.78
C MET A 1 19.46 40.63 -38.57
N VAL A 2 19.70 39.78 -37.56
CA VAL A 2 18.86 38.59 -37.28
C VAL A 2 18.07 38.90 -36.03
N THR A 3 16.73 38.93 -36.18
CA THR A 3 15.81 39.22 -35.07
C THR A 3 15.41 37.88 -34.48
N ALA A 4 15.80 37.61 -33.23
CA ALA A 4 15.33 36.45 -32.46
C ALA A 4 14.00 36.80 -31.78
N ILE A 5 12.93 36.06 -32.12
CA ILE A 5 11.65 36.12 -31.44
C ILE A 5 11.71 35.13 -30.27
N GLY A 6 11.81 35.67 -29.05
CA GLY A 6 11.68 34.88 -27.83
C GLY A 6 10.22 34.55 -27.57
N CYS A 7 9.88 33.27 -27.58
CA CYS A 7 8.58 32.78 -27.11
C CYS A 7 8.66 32.64 -25.58
N SER A 8 8.07 33.57 -24.86
CA SER A 8 7.86 33.49 -23.42
C SER A 8 6.55 32.78 -23.18
N THR A 9 6.61 31.49 -22.89
CA THR A 9 5.48 30.75 -22.33
C THR A 9 5.44 30.98 -20.83
N SER A 10 4.55 31.87 -20.38
CA SER A 10 4.14 31.95 -18.99
C SER A 10 3.42 30.64 -18.65
N ILE A 11 4.04 29.86 -17.75
CA ILE A 11 3.36 28.73 -17.11
C ILE A 11 2.39 29.35 -16.13
N ASP A 12 1.09 29.39 -16.48
CA ASP A 12 0.04 29.62 -15.53
C ASP A 12 0.08 28.48 -14.49
N THR A 13 0.66 28.76 -13.34
CA THR A 13 0.46 27.96 -12.14
C THR A 13 -0.97 28.14 -11.68
N ASN A 14 -1.89 27.47 -12.35
CA ASN A 14 -3.22 27.27 -11.84
C ASN A 14 -3.05 26.37 -10.59
N SER A 15 -2.99 26.97 -9.42
CA SER A 15 -3.11 26.25 -8.16
C SER A 15 -4.44 25.54 -8.21
N VAL A 16 -4.40 24.22 -8.42
CA VAL A 16 -5.55 23.38 -8.20
C VAL A 16 -5.85 23.54 -6.71
N GLU A 17 -6.84 24.34 -6.40
CA GLU A 17 -7.44 24.44 -5.08
C GLU A 17 -8.07 23.05 -4.85
N VAL A 18 -7.31 22.18 -4.17
CA VAL A 18 -7.85 20.91 -3.67
C VAL A 18 -8.88 21.35 -2.63
N ALA A 19 -10.15 21.33 -3.02
CA ALA A 19 -11.23 21.49 -2.06
C ALA A 19 -10.95 20.53 -0.90
N ASP A 20 -11.04 21.02 0.35
CA ASP A 20 -10.97 20.19 1.54
C ASP A 20 -12.07 19.11 1.42
N GLU A 21 -11.69 17.97 0.87
CA GLU A 21 -12.59 16.83 0.74
C GLU A 21 -12.89 16.33 2.14
N VAL A 22 -14.13 16.45 2.56
CA VAL A 22 -14.55 15.99 3.88
C VAL A 22 -14.42 14.46 3.91
N ILE A 23 -13.42 13.99 4.62
CA ILE A 23 -13.22 12.56 4.82
C ILE A 23 -14.40 12.04 5.66
N PRO A 24 -15.18 11.07 5.17
CA PRO A 24 -16.29 10.53 5.93
C PRO A 24 -15.79 9.83 7.20
N ALA A 25 -16.60 9.85 8.25
CA ALA A 25 -16.29 9.09 9.45
C ALA A 25 -16.34 7.59 9.14
N ALA A 26 -15.45 6.83 9.77
CA ALA A 26 -15.44 5.38 9.64
C ALA A 26 -16.65 4.76 10.37
N ASP A 27 -17.36 3.88 9.68
CA ASP A 27 -18.41 3.04 10.28
C ASP A 27 -17.81 1.88 11.07
N HIS A 28 -16.62 1.42 10.66
CA HIS A 28 -15.89 0.31 11.25
C HIS A 28 -14.41 0.63 11.39
N ILE A 29 -13.78 0.02 12.39
CA ILE A 29 -12.33 0.06 12.60
C ILE A 29 -11.81 -1.38 12.57
N LEU A 30 -10.80 -1.65 11.75
CA LEU A 30 -10.12 -2.92 11.63
C LEU A 30 -8.63 -2.73 11.96
N THR A 31 -8.21 -3.32 13.04
CA THR A 31 -6.87 -3.16 13.60
C THR A 31 -5.89 -4.18 13.04
N SER A 32 -4.60 -3.87 13.10
CA SER A 32 -3.52 -4.66 12.51
C SER A 32 -3.24 -5.99 13.22
N ASP A 33 -3.83 -6.25 14.39
CA ASP A 33 -3.78 -7.55 15.06
C ASP A 33 -4.65 -8.62 14.38
N GLN A 34 -5.51 -8.22 13.43
CA GLN A 34 -6.39 -9.11 12.68
C GLN A 34 -5.82 -9.37 11.28
N THR A 35 -4.68 -10.06 11.23
CA THR A 35 -3.96 -10.34 9.98
C THR A 35 -3.91 -11.83 9.64
N HIS A 36 -3.62 -12.10 8.38
CA HIS A 36 -3.25 -13.41 7.85
C HIS A 36 -2.20 -13.25 6.76
N SER A 37 -1.42 -14.29 6.48
CA SER A 37 -0.35 -14.27 5.48
C SER A 37 -0.61 -15.20 4.28
N LYS A 38 -1.82 -15.71 4.14
CA LYS A 38 -2.15 -16.68 3.07
C LYS A 38 -3.39 -16.25 2.31
N TRP A 39 -3.36 -16.41 0.99
CA TRP A 39 -4.50 -16.23 0.11
C TRP A 39 -5.36 -17.49 0.12
N SER A 40 -6.44 -17.50 0.89
CA SER A 40 -7.34 -18.64 0.97
C SER A 40 -8.78 -18.22 1.25
N ARG A 41 -9.72 -18.75 0.46
CA ARG A 41 -11.15 -18.55 0.68
C ARG A 41 -11.69 -19.24 1.95
N THR A 42 -10.86 -20.06 2.61
CA THR A 42 -11.26 -20.76 3.85
C THR A 42 -10.98 -19.96 5.10
N ILE A 43 -10.26 -18.83 4.98
CA ILE A 43 -10.02 -17.93 6.10
C ILE A 43 -11.34 -17.18 6.38
N PRO A 44 -11.90 -17.33 7.60
CA PRO A 44 -13.15 -16.65 7.91
C PRO A 44 -12.97 -15.14 7.95
N PRO A 45 -13.96 -14.36 7.49
CA PRO A 45 -13.88 -12.92 7.57
C PRO A 45 -13.91 -12.44 9.03
N VAL A 46 -13.08 -11.45 9.34
CA VAL A 46 -13.02 -10.81 10.67
C VAL A 46 -14.00 -9.65 10.77
N LEU A 47 -14.44 -9.12 9.62
CA LEU A 47 -15.40 -8.03 9.53
C LEU A 47 -16.40 -8.30 8.41
N THR A 48 -17.66 -7.91 8.63
CA THR A 48 -18.71 -7.96 7.61
C THR A 48 -19.30 -6.55 7.45
N ILE A 49 -19.32 -6.06 6.21
CA ILE A 49 -19.80 -4.73 5.87
C ILE A 49 -20.89 -4.78 4.79
N ASN A 50 -21.63 -3.66 4.66
CA ASN A 50 -22.49 -3.39 3.50
C ASN A 50 -21.75 -2.55 2.46
N SER A 51 -22.22 -2.55 1.23
CA SER A 51 -21.72 -1.63 0.20
C SER A 51 -21.95 -0.18 0.63
N GLY A 52 -20.92 0.65 0.49
CA GLY A 52 -20.94 2.07 0.84
C GLY A 52 -20.52 2.38 2.28
N GLU A 53 -20.32 1.38 3.13
CA GLU A 53 -19.76 1.60 4.47
C GLU A 53 -18.25 1.90 4.40
N VAL A 54 -17.79 2.72 5.33
CA VAL A 54 -16.40 3.20 5.43
C VAL A 54 -15.67 2.41 6.51
N VAL A 55 -14.50 1.90 6.17
CA VAL A 55 -13.65 1.15 7.09
C VAL A 55 -12.32 1.87 7.26
N GLU A 56 -11.95 2.17 8.49
CA GLU A 56 -10.59 2.55 8.87
C GLU A 56 -9.79 1.27 9.10
N ILE A 57 -8.67 1.12 8.37
CA ILE A 57 -7.86 -0.10 8.42
C ILE A 57 -6.44 0.26 8.83
N SER A 58 -5.94 -0.36 9.89
CA SER A 58 -4.52 -0.35 10.23
C SER A 58 -3.83 -1.58 9.63
N THR A 59 -2.65 -1.38 9.06
CA THR A 59 -1.87 -2.45 8.42
C THR A 59 -0.52 -2.62 9.11
N GLU A 60 0.02 -3.81 9.06
CA GLU A 60 1.37 -4.10 9.49
C GLU A 60 2.40 -3.82 8.38
N GLU A 61 3.64 -3.71 8.76
CA GLU A 61 4.77 -3.60 7.85
C GLU A 61 4.91 -4.91 7.01
N ALA A 62 5.30 -4.78 5.74
CA ALA A 62 5.24 -5.86 4.76
C ALA A 62 6.01 -7.13 5.13
N THR A 63 7.02 -7.05 5.97
CA THR A 63 7.80 -8.21 6.44
C THR A 63 7.30 -8.80 7.75
N ASP A 64 6.17 -8.34 8.27
CA ASP A 64 5.64 -8.72 9.59
C ASP A 64 6.62 -8.36 10.73
N GLY A 65 7.21 -7.15 10.64
CA GLY A 65 8.12 -6.62 11.63
C GLY A 65 9.52 -7.25 11.63
N GLN A 66 9.88 -8.05 10.63
CA GLN A 66 11.23 -8.61 10.52
C GLN A 66 12.27 -7.56 10.14
N LEU A 67 11.86 -6.49 9.43
CA LEU A 67 12.70 -5.34 9.16
C LEU A 67 12.29 -4.15 10.03
N SER A 68 13.26 -3.33 10.35
CA SER A 68 13.11 -2.10 11.12
C SER A 68 13.99 -1.00 10.54
N PHE A 69 13.88 0.21 11.06
CA PHE A 69 14.75 1.33 10.67
C PHE A 69 16.26 1.05 10.88
N GLN A 70 16.61 0.12 11.78
CA GLN A 70 17.99 -0.26 12.08
C GLN A 70 18.48 -1.46 11.26
N SER A 71 17.61 -2.10 10.49
CA SER A 71 17.93 -3.30 9.72
C SER A 71 18.91 -3.02 8.59
N ASP A 72 19.74 -4.01 8.32
CA ASP A 72 20.71 -3.98 7.25
C ASP A 72 20.48 -5.05 6.17
N THR A 73 21.40 -5.14 5.23
CA THR A 73 21.34 -6.13 4.15
C THR A 73 21.39 -7.58 4.63
N ALA A 74 22.04 -7.84 5.78
CA ALA A 74 22.08 -9.18 6.35
C ALA A 74 20.70 -9.59 6.91
N ASP A 75 19.97 -8.67 7.54
CA ASP A 75 18.60 -8.90 7.98
C ASP A 75 17.70 -9.20 6.79
N LEU A 76 17.82 -8.42 5.70
CA LEU A 76 17.09 -8.66 4.45
C LEU A 76 17.30 -10.08 3.91
N MET A 77 18.53 -10.57 3.92
CA MET A 77 18.89 -11.90 3.42
C MET A 77 18.44 -13.05 4.33
N ASN A 78 18.09 -12.75 5.58
CA ASN A 78 17.62 -13.71 6.57
C ASN A 78 16.09 -13.72 6.74
N LEU A 79 15.34 -13.00 5.92
CA LEU A 79 13.89 -12.95 6.00
C LEU A 79 13.24 -14.32 5.88
N SER A 80 12.31 -14.59 6.79
CA SER A 80 11.35 -15.68 6.62
C SER A 80 10.20 -15.23 5.71
N PHE A 81 9.94 -15.94 4.64
CA PHE A 81 8.86 -15.61 3.71
C PHE A 81 7.47 -16.06 4.16
N ASP A 82 7.38 -16.89 5.19
CA ASP A 82 6.09 -17.45 5.61
C ASP A 82 5.08 -16.39 6.11
N PRO A 83 5.47 -15.40 6.95
CA PRO A 83 4.57 -14.34 7.40
C PRO A 83 4.42 -13.18 6.41
N ILE A 84 5.27 -13.08 5.40
CA ILE A 84 5.23 -12.03 4.38
C ILE A 84 4.09 -12.30 3.39
N HIS A 85 3.26 -11.41 3.07
CA HIS A 85 2.88 -10.09 3.54
C HIS A 85 1.70 -10.24 4.52
N PRO A 86 1.71 -9.62 5.70
CA PRO A 86 0.55 -9.63 6.58
C PRO A 86 -0.59 -8.82 5.94
N LEU A 87 -1.76 -9.42 5.86
CA LEU A 87 -2.96 -8.86 5.26
C LEU A 87 -4.01 -8.65 6.33
N THR A 88 -4.38 -7.42 6.61
CA THR A 88 -5.45 -7.11 7.57
C THR A 88 -6.80 -7.49 6.98
N GLY A 89 -7.53 -8.35 7.64
CA GLY A 89 -8.80 -8.91 7.15
C GLY A 89 -8.90 -10.43 7.34
N PRO A 90 -9.73 -11.12 6.54
CA PRO A 90 -10.54 -10.67 5.39
C PRO A 90 -11.79 -9.87 5.78
N ILE A 91 -12.27 -9.04 4.86
CA ILE A 91 -13.54 -8.34 4.98
C ILE A 91 -14.57 -9.00 4.06
N TYR A 92 -15.73 -9.34 4.60
CA TYR A 92 -16.87 -9.83 3.83
C TYR A 92 -17.82 -8.68 3.48
N ILE A 93 -18.15 -8.54 2.21
CA ILE A 93 -19.13 -7.56 1.73
C ILE A 93 -20.46 -8.27 1.50
N ARG A 94 -21.52 -7.86 2.20
CA ARG A 94 -22.83 -8.48 2.05
C ARG A 94 -23.34 -8.37 0.63
N ASN A 95 -23.92 -9.48 0.16
CA ASN A 95 -24.50 -9.65 -1.16
C ASN A 95 -23.51 -9.53 -2.33
N ALA A 96 -22.21 -9.44 -2.09
CA ALA A 96 -21.22 -9.57 -3.14
C ALA A 96 -21.05 -11.05 -3.53
N GLU A 97 -21.09 -11.33 -4.82
CA GLU A 97 -20.98 -12.69 -5.36
C GLU A 97 -19.75 -12.82 -6.28
N PRO A 98 -19.26 -14.05 -6.48
CA PRO A 98 -18.17 -14.29 -7.43
C PRO A 98 -18.55 -13.80 -8.86
N GLY A 99 -17.74 -12.91 -9.41
CA GLY A 99 -17.99 -12.27 -10.71
C GLY A 99 -18.36 -10.79 -10.60
N ASP A 100 -18.72 -10.32 -9.43
CA ASP A 100 -18.97 -8.90 -9.18
C ASP A 100 -17.67 -8.07 -9.27
N VAL A 101 -17.83 -6.80 -9.61
CA VAL A 101 -16.76 -5.80 -9.59
C VAL A 101 -16.91 -4.97 -8.31
N ILE A 102 -15.84 -4.92 -7.52
CA ILE A 102 -15.78 -4.11 -6.31
C ILE A 102 -15.07 -2.79 -6.63
N ALA A 103 -15.73 -1.66 -6.36
CA ALA A 103 -15.13 -0.34 -6.40
C ALA A 103 -14.70 0.07 -4.97
N VAL A 104 -13.42 0.34 -4.79
CA VAL A 104 -12.85 0.78 -3.51
C VAL A 104 -12.39 2.22 -3.64
N THR A 105 -12.92 3.11 -2.79
CA THR A 105 -12.47 4.50 -2.70
C THR A 105 -11.53 4.66 -1.51
N LEU A 106 -10.33 5.12 -1.77
CA LEU A 106 -9.35 5.47 -0.72
C LEU A 106 -9.55 6.95 -0.36
N HIS A 107 -10.22 7.21 0.76
CA HIS A 107 -10.46 8.58 1.22
C HIS A 107 -9.21 9.20 1.85
N LYS A 108 -8.41 8.41 2.55
CA LYS A 108 -7.19 8.86 3.22
C LYS A 108 -6.19 7.71 3.29
N VAL A 109 -4.91 8.04 3.13
CA VAL A 109 -3.81 7.12 3.39
C VAL A 109 -2.84 7.83 4.33
N GLU A 110 -2.62 7.26 5.50
CA GLU A 110 -1.61 7.72 6.46
C GLU A 110 -0.43 6.76 6.41
N ILE A 111 0.74 7.30 6.12
CA ILE A 111 1.97 6.52 6.07
C ILE A 111 2.65 6.51 7.44
N GLY A 112 3.39 5.44 7.74
CA GLY A 112 4.23 5.36 8.93
C GLY A 112 5.42 6.33 8.89
N GLU A 113 6.14 6.40 10.00
CA GLU A 113 7.28 7.32 10.15
C GLU A 113 8.51 6.88 9.34
N TRP A 114 8.56 5.63 8.89
CA TRP A 114 9.65 5.09 8.10
C TRP A 114 9.12 4.13 7.01
N GLY A 115 9.97 3.87 6.05
CA GLY A 115 9.73 2.88 5.01
C GLY A 115 11.07 2.40 4.46
N TRP A 116 11.03 1.36 3.64
CA TRP A 116 12.24 0.80 3.07
C TRP A 116 12.04 0.42 1.60
N THR A 117 13.14 0.27 0.90
CA THR A 117 13.20 -0.31 -0.42
C THR A 117 14.38 -1.26 -0.49
N ALA A 118 14.26 -2.34 -1.27
CA ALA A 118 15.30 -3.35 -1.32
C ALA A 118 15.50 -3.93 -2.71
N ILE A 119 16.73 -4.42 -2.94
CA ILE A 119 17.05 -5.38 -3.97
C ILE A 119 17.26 -6.72 -3.28
N LEU A 120 16.41 -7.69 -3.59
CA LEU A 120 16.55 -9.06 -3.10
C LEU A 120 16.99 -9.95 -4.27
N PRO A 121 18.20 -10.52 -4.22
CA PRO A 121 18.71 -11.36 -5.31
C PRO A 121 17.76 -12.49 -5.69
N GLY A 122 17.53 -12.65 -6.97
CA GLY A 122 16.60 -13.66 -7.50
C GLY A 122 15.12 -13.22 -7.52
N PHE A 123 14.80 -12.00 -7.05
CA PHE A 123 13.45 -11.46 -7.05
C PHE A 123 13.25 -10.37 -8.11
N GLY A 124 12.05 -10.35 -8.68
CA GLY A 124 11.63 -9.31 -9.63
C GLY A 124 12.03 -9.59 -11.07
N PHE A 125 11.59 -8.71 -11.98
CA PHE A 125 11.77 -8.87 -13.42
C PHE A 125 13.19 -8.59 -13.91
N LEU A 126 14.01 -7.91 -13.09
CA LEU A 126 15.40 -7.56 -13.41
C LEU A 126 16.37 -8.32 -12.48
N ALA A 127 16.01 -9.50 -12.02
CA ALA A 127 16.78 -10.29 -11.07
C ALA A 127 18.15 -10.73 -11.60
N ASP A 128 18.29 -10.83 -12.92
CA ASP A 128 19.54 -11.12 -13.62
C ASP A 128 20.48 -9.91 -13.76
N GLU A 129 19.93 -8.69 -13.65
CA GLU A 129 20.70 -7.45 -13.70
C GLU A 129 21.09 -6.97 -12.28
N PHE A 130 20.22 -7.18 -11.28
CA PHE A 130 20.39 -6.74 -9.89
C PHE A 130 20.66 -7.94 -8.98
N THR A 131 21.91 -8.40 -8.98
CA THR A 131 22.34 -9.63 -8.29
C THR A 131 22.83 -9.41 -6.87
N GLU A 132 23.15 -8.16 -6.50
CA GLU A 132 23.66 -7.82 -5.18
C GLU A 132 22.52 -7.30 -4.27
N PRO A 133 22.42 -7.80 -3.03
CA PRO A 133 21.37 -7.34 -2.10
C PRO A 133 21.60 -5.89 -1.69
N HIS A 134 20.52 -5.14 -1.58
CA HIS A 134 20.54 -3.76 -1.12
C HIS A 134 19.31 -3.47 -0.27
N LEU A 135 19.48 -2.74 0.83
CA LEU A 135 18.40 -2.25 1.71
C LEU A 135 18.63 -0.78 2.00
N ARG A 136 17.58 0.01 1.87
CA ARG A 136 17.61 1.45 2.17
C ARG A 136 16.31 1.89 2.82
#